data_1734de399b529ac62cfee92b2fcbb69d
#
_entry.id   1734de399b529ac62cfee92b2fcbb69d
#
_cell.length_a   1.000
_cell.length_b   1.000
_cell.length_c   1.000
_cell.angle_alpha   90.00
_cell.angle_beta   90.00
_cell.angle_gamma   90.00
#
_symmetry.space_group_name_H-M   'P 1'
#
loop_
_entity.id
_entity.type
_entity.pdbx_description
1 polymer ?
#
loop_
_entity_poly.entity_id
_entity_poly.type
_entity_poly.pdbx_seq_one_letter_code
_entity_poly.pdbx_strand_id
1 'polypeptide(L)'
;MTKTVLSHTLPPRTLQQQRATKEDIITFIKKAKTKKLSPKLDVCKNFDDTKLKPVLPDDAPIAVVLFAGGGGIEAGMVQAGIRPVIAVEFDPTKPDLSRAIAKTHHRNFREYGCKVVQLTVQEVARLGFLSFPRHPDYLHASPVCANASLAHTAKAGIGIETADDLTAAIAVAEAIRQLQPRVFTLENVPRYQNSQSFAIILNALEQEGYSVDYSVVNMANFGLPQARRRLVLIASKGFGVAIPAHRKPIGWYEAIAHLIPTMSDSQLLPKQRQAVEEFLTANEPTPLLIQRVGGRTESKYKPAHLPCNTILRSHFTDHKGCNRSKFADIWLADGTVKSLSIEGTAILQGFPDWYEFPNETATAGSIIGYSVPPSFATQLFTHIQKQLSGAFL
;
A
#
# COMPACT_ATOMS: atom_id res chain seq x y z
N MET A 1 17.56 -36.32 12.00
CA MET A 1 17.32 -36.22 10.54
C MET A 1 17.87 -34.88 10.10
N THR A 2 19.01 -34.87 9.49
CA THR A 2 19.83 -33.73 9.12
C THR A 2 19.22 -33.07 7.86
N LYS A 3 18.79 -31.81 7.96
CA LYS A 3 18.37 -31.02 6.81
C LYS A 3 19.60 -30.56 6.04
N THR A 4 19.76 -31.09 4.83
CA THR A 4 20.77 -30.67 3.86
C THR A 4 20.46 -29.26 3.39
N VAL A 5 21.34 -28.31 3.73
CA VAL A 5 21.32 -26.95 3.21
C VAL A 5 21.86 -27.00 1.79
N LEU A 6 21.02 -26.78 0.80
CA LEU A 6 21.45 -26.56 -0.59
C LEU A 6 22.15 -25.21 -0.70
N SER A 7 23.48 -25.21 -0.79
CA SER A 7 24.27 -24.04 -1.15
C SER A 7 24.05 -23.70 -2.61
N HIS A 8 23.16 -22.75 -2.90
CA HIS A 8 23.10 -22.14 -4.22
C HIS A 8 24.15 -21.02 -4.31
N THR A 9 25.26 -21.32 -4.97
CA THR A 9 26.24 -20.32 -5.41
C THR A 9 25.56 -19.34 -6.37
N LEU A 10 25.56 -18.06 -6.01
CA LEU A 10 25.10 -16.97 -6.87
C LEU A 10 25.96 -16.90 -8.14
N PRO A 11 25.37 -16.62 -9.33
CA PRO A 11 26.16 -16.44 -10.54
C PRO A 11 27.12 -15.24 -10.38
N PRO A 12 28.29 -15.30 -11.06
CA PRO A 12 29.34 -14.32 -10.85
C PRO A 12 28.91 -12.90 -11.27
N ARG A 13 29.41 -11.93 -10.52
CA ARG A 13 29.26 -10.49 -10.61
C ARG A 13 29.37 -9.92 -12.04
N THR A 14 28.25 -9.84 -12.78
CA THR A 14 28.21 -9.14 -14.07
C THR A 14 27.54 -7.77 -14.01
N LEU A 15 27.03 -7.35 -12.86
CA LEU A 15 26.39 -6.03 -12.66
C LEU A 15 27.34 -4.90 -12.24
N GLN A 16 28.66 -5.14 -12.18
CA GLN A 16 29.63 -4.14 -11.72
C GLN A 16 30.14 -3.17 -12.79
N GLN A 17 29.70 -3.23 -14.06
CA GLN A 17 30.39 -2.51 -15.14
C GLN A 17 29.63 -1.42 -15.88
N GLN A 18 28.46 -0.97 -15.43
CA GLN A 18 27.87 0.25 -16.00
C GLN A 18 27.45 1.23 -14.91
N ARG A 19 28.44 1.87 -14.27
CA ARG A 19 28.17 3.13 -13.58
C ARG A 19 27.80 4.15 -14.63
N ALA A 20 26.55 4.68 -14.56
CA ALA A 20 26.14 5.79 -15.40
C ALA A 20 27.14 6.94 -15.28
N THR A 21 27.59 7.46 -16.42
CA THR A 21 28.52 8.60 -16.44
C THR A 21 27.82 9.88 -15.98
N LYS A 22 28.59 10.88 -15.56
CA LYS A 22 28.03 12.20 -15.18
C LYS A 22 27.19 12.81 -16.31
N GLU A 23 27.53 12.51 -17.56
CA GLU A 23 26.83 12.95 -18.77
C GLU A 23 25.51 12.20 -18.98
N ASP A 24 25.45 10.90 -18.66
CA ASP A 24 24.20 10.13 -18.70
C ASP A 24 23.20 10.68 -17.70
N ILE A 25 23.67 11.05 -16.51
CA ILE A 25 22.84 11.66 -15.45
C ILE A 25 22.33 13.03 -15.88
N ILE A 26 23.19 13.88 -16.46
CA ILE A 26 22.81 15.22 -16.95
C ILE A 26 21.82 15.12 -18.12
N THR A 27 22.04 14.18 -19.03
CA THR A 27 21.14 13.94 -20.18
C THR A 27 19.77 13.43 -19.70
N PHE A 28 19.75 12.57 -18.68
CA PHE A 28 18.53 12.06 -18.09
C PHE A 28 17.73 13.18 -17.38
N ILE A 29 18.40 14.01 -16.58
CA ILE A 29 17.80 15.17 -15.91
C ILE A 29 17.26 16.17 -16.93
N LYS A 30 17.95 16.40 -18.05
CA LYS A 30 17.47 17.26 -19.15
C LYS A 30 16.24 16.67 -19.83
N LYS A 31 16.20 15.36 -20.13
CA LYS A 31 15.03 14.69 -20.70
C LYS A 31 13.80 14.70 -19.77
N ALA A 32 14.00 14.58 -18.47
CA ALA A 32 12.93 14.69 -17.48
C ALA A 32 12.35 16.12 -17.40
N LYS A 33 13.17 17.18 -17.64
CA LYS A 33 12.72 18.56 -17.65
C LYS A 33 12.02 19.02 -18.92
N THR A 34 12.14 18.32 -20.04
CA THR A 34 11.63 18.77 -21.34
C THR A 34 10.21 18.30 -21.69
N LYS A 35 9.59 17.42 -20.94
CA LYS A 35 8.15 17.15 -21.08
C LYS A 35 7.36 18.20 -20.29
N LYS A 36 7.03 19.33 -20.93
CA LYS A 36 6.04 20.28 -20.45
C LYS A 36 4.71 19.54 -20.22
N LEU A 37 4.33 19.33 -18.96
CA LEU A 37 2.97 19.01 -18.57
C LEU A 37 2.10 20.23 -18.89
N SER A 38 1.16 20.11 -19.81
CA SER A 38 0.07 21.09 -19.98
C SER A 38 -0.69 21.15 -18.64
N PRO A 39 -0.81 22.31 -18.01
CA PRO A 39 -1.62 22.43 -16.81
C PRO A 39 -3.08 22.52 -17.25
N LYS A 40 -3.78 21.40 -17.37
CA LYS A 40 -5.22 21.42 -17.07
C LYS A 40 -5.32 21.45 -15.56
N LEU A 41 -5.59 22.63 -15.03
CA LEU A 41 -5.97 22.83 -13.64
C LEU A 41 -7.27 22.07 -13.41
N ASP A 42 -7.21 20.88 -12.80
CA ASP A 42 -8.34 20.30 -12.11
C ASP A 42 -8.57 21.16 -10.87
N VAL A 43 -9.54 22.05 -10.94
CA VAL A 43 -10.01 22.84 -9.81
C VAL A 43 -10.68 21.84 -8.87
N CYS A 44 -10.00 21.48 -7.77
CA CYS A 44 -10.61 20.75 -6.67
C CYS A 44 -11.75 21.61 -6.11
N LYS A 45 -12.99 21.19 -6.31
CA LYS A 45 -14.13 21.73 -5.59
C LYS A 45 -14.14 21.08 -4.21
N ASN A 46 -14.18 21.93 -3.19
CA ASN A 46 -14.24 21.66 -1.76
C ASN A 46 -12.90 21.35 -1.09
N PHE A 47 -12.13 22.42 -0.86
CA PHE A 47 -11.18 22.49 0.23
C PHE A 47 -11.99 22.61 1.52
N ASP A 48 -12.04 21.55 2.31
CA ASP A 48 -12.51 21.65 3.68
C ASP A 48 -11.29 21.96 4.56
N ASP A 49 -11.05 23.26 4.77
CA ASP A 49 -9.94 23.77 5.59
C ASP A 49 -10.01 23.33 7.08
N THR A 50 -11.06 22.60 7.47
CA THR A 50 -11.23 22.08 8.83
C THR A 50 -10.46 20.79 9.08
N LYS A 51 -9.97 20.10 8.04
CA LYS A 51 -9.24 18.84 8.14
C LYS A 51 -7.73 19.08 8.26
N LEU A 52 -7.29 19.30 9.48
CA LEU A 52 -5.90 19.64 9.77
C LEU A 52 -4.98 18.42 9.59
N LYS A 53 -3.98 18.57 8.72
CA LYS A 53 -2.88 17.63 8.61
C LYS A 53 -1.98 17.71 9.85
N PRO A 54 -1.37 16.59 10.31
CA PRO A 54 -0.44 16.60 11.43
C PRO A 54 0.74 17.58 11.17
N VAL A 55 1.05 18.42 12.13
CA VAL A 55 2.26 19.25 12.10
C VAL A 55 3.41 18.42 12.67
N LEU A 56 4.52 18.35 11.94
CA LEU A 56 5.70 17.62 12.36
C LEU A 56 6.78 18.58 12.89
N PRO A 57 7.44 18.26 14.00
CA PRO A 57 8.58 19.04 14.49
C PRO A 57 9.75 19.00 13.49
N ASP A 58 10.65 19.98 13.53
CA ASP A 58 11.76 20.07 12.58
C ASP A 58 12.72 18.89 12.67
N ASP A 59 12.89 18.32 13.85
CA ASP A 59 13.71 17.15 14.16
C ASP A 59 12.96 15.81 14.03
N ALA A 60 11.77 15.81 13.42
CA ALA A 60 11.02 14.58 13.19
C ALA A 60 11.88 13.54 12.44
N PRO A 61 11.83 12.25 12.86
CA PRO A 61 12.52 11.17 12.14
C PRO A 61 12.16 11.15 10.66
N ILE A 62 13.14 10.90 9.80
CA ILE A 62 12.94 10.94 8.36
C ILE A 62 12.74 9.55 7.74
N ALA A 63 11.90 9.49 6.72
CA ALA A 63 11.61 8.26 5.99
C ALA A 63 11.82 8.38 4.48
N VAL A 64 12.34 7.30 3.91
CA VAL A 64 12.37 7.03 2.46
C VAL A 64 11.39 5.90 2.15
N VAL A 65 10.57 6.06 1.11
CA VAL A 65 9.57 5.07 0.72
C VAL A 65 9.78 4.65 -0.73
N LEU A 66 9.92 3.35 -0.94
CA LEU A 66 10.03 2.73 -2.26
C LEU A 66 8.71 2.06 -2.63
N PHE A 67 8.28 2.17 -3.88
CA PHE A 67 6.97 1.72 -4.37
C PHE A 67 5.83 2.41 -3.62
N ALA A 68 5.92 3.73 -3.48
CA ALA A 68 5.12 4.54 -2.57
C ALA A 68 3.62 4.59 -2.91
N GLY A 69 3.25 4.33 -4.17
CA GLY A 69 1.87 4.46 -4.61
C GLY A 69 1.31 5.86 -4.32
N GLY A 70 0.09 5.93 -3.85
CA GLY A 70 -0.54 7.20 -3.46
C GLY A 70 -0.16 7.73 -2.09
N GLY A 71 0.75 7.05 -1.36
CA GLY A 71 1.21 7.52 -0.05
C GLY A 71 0.41 6.99 1.13
N GLY A 72 -0.14 5.78 1.02
CA GLY A 72 -0.86 5.16 2.15
C GLY A 72 0.03 4.91 3.35
N ILE A 73 1.25 4.43 3.14
CA ILE A 73 2.22 4.20 4.22
C ILE A 73 2.70 5.54 4.81
N GLU A 74 2.94 6.54 3.95
CA GLU A 74 3.39 7.88 4.36
C GLU A 74 2.31 8.59 5.17
N ALA A 75 1.03 8.42 4.85
CA ALA A 75 -0.06 8.96 5.67
C ALA A 75 -0.02 8.41 7.09
N GLY A 76 0.27 7.10 7.24
CA GLY A 76 0.48 6.50 8.56
C GLY A 76 1.76 6.96 9.24
N MET A 77 2.86 7.17 8.49
CA MET A 77 4.12 7.72 9.01
C MET A 77 3.93 9.12 9.57
N VAL A 78 3.28 10.00 8.81
CA VAL A 78 2.98 11.38 9.26
C VAL A 78 2.14 11.37 10.54
N GLN A 79 1.11 10.53 10.62
CA GLN A 79 0.32 10.39 11.85
C GLN A 79 1.11 9.80 13.04
N ALA A 80 2.17 9.06 12.76
CA ALA A 80 3.10 8.58 13.78
C ALA A 80 4.24 9.58 14.09
N GLY A 81 4.23 10.78 13.50
CA GLY A 81 5.26 11.79 13.75
C GLY A 81 6.54 11.60 12.92
N ILE A 82 6.50 10.85 11.82
CA ILE A 82 7.63 10.57 10.94
C ILE A 82 7.47 11.38 9.65
N ARG A 83 8.54 12.04 9.21
CA ARG A 83 8.58 12.89 8.01
C ARG A 83 9.00 12.09 6.78
N PRO A 84 8.11 11.82 5.81
CA PRO A 84 8.53 11.30 4.52
C PRO A 84 9.30 12.37 3.75
N VAL A 85 10.51 12.06 3.28
CA VAL A 85 11.35 13.02 2.55
C VAL A 85 11.54 12.65 1.08
N ILE A 86 11.50 11.36 0.76
CA ILE A 86 11.57 10.85 -0.61
C ILE A 86 10.60 9.67 -0.77
N ALA A 87 9.83 9.72 -1.84
CA ALA A 87 8.95 8.65 -2.30
C ALA A 87 9.30 8.27 -3.74
N VAL A 88 9.49 6.99 -4.03
CA VAL A 88 9.71 6.48 -5.39
C VAL A 88 8.45 5.81 -5.88
N GLU A 89 7.85 6.34 -6.96
CA GLU A 89 6.62 5.81 -7.53
C GLU A 89 6.59 5.93 -9.04
N PHE A 90 6.70 4.79 -9.72
CA PHE A 90 6.47 4.69 -11.16
C PHE A 90 6.21 3.25 -11.61
N ASP A 91 5.08 3.01 -12.29
CA ASP A 91 4.75 1.75 -12.98
C ASP A 91 4.85 1.98 -14.50
N PRO A 92 5.89 1.48 -15.18
CA PRO A 92 6.05 1.66 -16.62
C PRO A 92 4.98 0.95 -17.44
N THR A 93 4.28 -0.03 -16.88
CA THR A 93 3.19 -0.76 -17.56
C THR A 93 1.89 0.06 -17.60
N LYS A 94 1.76 1.07 -16.72
CA LYS A 94 0.59 1.96 -16.61
C LYS A 94 1.04 3.42 -16.37
N PRO A 95 1.78 4.02 -17.30
CA PRO A 95 2.47 5.28 -17.06
C PRO A 95 1.54 6.45 -16.76
N ASP A 96 0.33 6.50 -17.36
CA ASP A 96 -0.62 7.58 -17.10
C ASP A 96 -1.25 7.48 -15.71
N LEU A 97 -1.65 6.27 -15.30
CA LEU A 97 -2.15 6.02 -13.96
C LEU A 97 -1.08 6.30 -12.90
N SER A 98 0.15 5.84 -13.12
CA SER A 98 1.26 6.08 -12.21
C SER A 98 1.57 7.57 -12.06
N ARG A 99 1.54 8.35 -13.15
CA ARG A 99 1.67 9.81 -13.07
C ARG A 99 0.54 10.48 -12.29
N ALA A 100 -0.70 10.02 -12.43
CA ALA A 100 -1.84 10.55 -11.68
C ALA A 100 -1.72 10.21 -10.18
N ILE A 101 -1.27 9.00 -9.86
CA ILE A 101 -0.98 8.56 -8.49
C ILE A 101 0.15 9.42 -7.88
N ALA A 102 1.29 9.58 -8.59
CA ALA A 102 2.41 10.39 -8.13
C ALA A 102 2.03 11.87 -7.92
N LYS A 103 1.16 12.44 -8.78
CA LYS A 103 0.61 13.78 -8.60
C LYS A 103 -0.23 13.90 -7.32
N THR A 104 -1.05 12.89 -7.05
CA THR A 104 -1.86 12.83 -5.82
C THR A 104 -0.99 12.68 -4.59
N HIS A 105 0.04 11.82 -4.65
CA HIS A 105 1.04 11.69 -3.60
C HIS A 105 1.71 13.04 -3.30
N HIS A 106 2.23 13.72 -4.32
CA HIS A 106 2.86 15.03 -4.16
C HIS A 106 1.94 16.05 -3.50
N ARG A 107 0.65 16.10 -3.89
CA ARG A 107 -0.35 17.01 -3.29
C ARG A 107 -0.48 16.79 -1.78
N ASN A 108 -0.52 15.54 -1.35
CA ASN A 108 -0.71 15.19 0.06
C ASN A 108 0.53 15.41 0.93
N PHE A 109 1.75 15.31 0.37
CA PHE A 109 2.97 15.26 1.18
C PHE A 109 4.00 16.36 0.89
N ARG A 110 3.74 17.27 -0.07
CA ARG A 110 4.66 18.36 -0.42
C ARG A 110 4.98 19.31 0.75
N GLU A 111 4.03 19.53 1.64
CA GLU A 111 4.20 20.39 2.82
C GLU A 111 5.17 19.82 3.85
N TYR A 112 5.35 18.49 3.86
CA TYR A 112 6.39 17.83 4.66
C TYR A 112 7.76 17.80 3.98
N GLY A 113 7.89 18.43 2.79
CA GLY A 113 9.10 18.42 1.98
C GLY A 113 9.32 17.14 1.19
N CYS A 114 8.33 16.23 1.11
CA CYS A 114 8.45 14.96 0.39
C CYS A 114 8.61 15.17 -1.12
N LYS A 115 9.70 14.61 -1.68
CA LYS A 115 9.98 14.62 -3.12
C LYS A 115 9.53 13.30 -3.73
N VAL A 116 8.64 13.36 -4.73
CA VAL A 116 8.21 12.19 -5.49
C VAL A 116 9.13 11.99 -6.69
N VAL A 117 9.85 10.87 -6.70
CA VAL A 117 10.74 10.44 -7.78
C VAL A 117 9.95 9.53 -8.72
N GLN A 118 9.64 10.03 -9.93
CA GLN A 118 8.90 9.28 -10.96
C GLN A 118 9.85 8.43 -11.80
N LEU A 119 10.49 7.47 -11.17
CA LEU A 119 11.35 6.43 -11.74
C LEU A 119 10.98 5.10 -11.10
N THR A 120 11.29 4.00 -11.77
CA THR A 120 11.25 2.69 -11.13
C THR A 120 12.33 2.59 -10.06
N VAL A 121 12.10 1.79 -9.02
CA VAL A 121 13.12 1.55 -7.97
C VAL A 121 14.39 0.95 -8.56
N GLN A 122 14.27 0.13 -9.63
CA GLN A 122 15.40 -0.43 -10.37
C GLN A 122 16.24 0.64 -11.06
N GLU A 123 15.62 1.67 -11.64
CA GLU A 123 16.34 2.81 -12.23
C GLU A 123 17.06 3.63 -11.17
N VAL A 124 16.40 3.89 -10.04
CA VAL A 124 17.01 4.59 -8.89
C VAL A 124 18.20 3.81 -8.34
N ALA A 125 18.08 2.48 -8.23
CA ALA A 125 19.19 1.62 -7.78
C ALA A 125 20.39 1.67 -8.75
N ARG A 126 20.14 1.64 -10.07
CA ARG A 126 21.21 1.83 -11.09
C ARG A 126 21.92 3.17 -10.99
N LEU A 127 21.20 4.21 -10.54
CA LEU A 127 21.77 5.54 -10.26
C LEU A 127 22.45 5.63 -8.90
N GLY A 128 22.52 4.54 -8.13
CA GLY A 128 23.19 4.49 -6.83
C GLY A 128 22.51 5.33 -5.76
N PHE A 129 21.18 5.51 -5.82
CA PHE A 129 20.41 6.32 -4.88
C PHE A 129 20.99 7.73 -4.67
N LEU A 130 21.46 8.35 -5.76
CA LEU A 130 22.01 9.71 -5.72
C LEU A 130 20.94 10.69 -5.20
N SER A 131 21.34 11.56 -4.30
CA SER A 131 20.46 12.54 -3.63
C SER A 131 19.46 11.96 -2.62
N PHE A 132 19.58 10.68 -2.28
CA PHE A 132 18.87 10.10 -1.15
C PHE A 132 19.63 10.33 0.16
N PRO A 133 18.94 10.54 1.30
CA PRO A 133 19.62 10.64 2.58
C PRO A 133 20.33 9.33 2.90
N ARG A 134 21.54 9.41 3.41
CA ARG A 134 22.23 8.27 4.02
C ARG A 134 21.76 8.14 5.45
N HIS A 135 21.63 6.90 5.92
CA HIS A 135 21.14 6.59 7.27
C HIS A 135 19.80 7.23 7.63
N PRO A 136 18.74 7.13 6.77
CA PRO A 136 17.42 7.59 7.16
C PRO A 136 16.94 6.78 8.36
N ASP A 137 16.09 7.37 9.21
CA ASP A 137 15.52 6.62 10.33
C ASP A 137 14.68 5.44 9.85
N TYR A 138 13.94 5.63 8.75
CA TYR A 138 13.09 4.60 8.17
C TYR A 138 13.29 4.47 6.66
N LEU A 139 13.33 3.22 6.21
CA LEU A 139 13.16 2.84 4.81
C LEU A 139 11.99 1.86 4.71
N HIS A 140 10.98 2.18 3.91
CA HIS A 140 9.89 1.25 3.63
C HIS A 140 9.92 0.79 2.17
N ALA A 141 9.55 -0.48 1.94
CA ALA A 141 9.34 -1.00 0.60
C ALA A 141 8.10 -1.91 0.53
N SER A 142 7.29 -1.71 -0.52
CA SER A 142 6.20 -2.63 -0.91
C SER A 142 6.42 -3.08 -2.35
N PRO A 143 7.40 -3.98 -2.60
CA PRO A 143 7.77 -4.37 -3.96
C PRO A 143 6.63 -5.04 -4.71
N VAL A 144 6.66 -4.91 -6.04
CA VAL A 144 5.64 -5.52 -6.91
C VAL A 144 5.57 -7.03 -6.66
N CYS A 145 4.35 -7.56 -6.56
CA CYS A 145 4.06 -8.95 -6.25
C CYS A 145 2.98 -9.52 -7.18
N ALA A 146 2.95 -9.08 -8.44
CA ALA A 146 1.85 -9.39 -9.37
C ALA A 146 1.56 -10.89 -9.46
N ASN A 147 2.57 -11.73 -9.48
CA ASN A 147 2.44 -13.19 -9.62
C ASN A 147 2.30 -13.94 -8.28
N ALA A 148 2.65 -13.32 -7.15
CA ALA A 148 2.41 -13.87 -5.82
C ALA A 148 0.97 -13.63 -5.31
N SER A 149 0.19 -12.78 -5.99
CA SER A 149 -1.18 -12.44 -5.58
C SER A 149 -2.18 -13.51 -5.98
N LEU A 150 -3.06 -13.92 -5.05
CA LEU A 150 -4.23 -14.79 -5.32
C LEU A 150 -5.26 -14.16 -6.29
N ALA A 151 -5.17 -12.84 -6.53
CA ALA A 151 -6.05 -12.14 -7.46
C ALA A 151 -5.70 -12.41 -8.94
N HIS A 152 -4.53 -12.97 -9.23
CA HIS A 152 -4.18 -13.45 -10.57
C HIS A 152 -4.84 -14.80 -10.85
N THR A 153 -5.61 -14.86 -11.93
CA THR A 153 -6.27 -16.09 -12.38
C THR A 153 -5.25 -17.08 -12.91
N ALA A 154 -5.57 -18.39 -12.79
CA ALA A 154 -4.74 -19.57 -13.06
C ALA A 154 -4.06 -19.66 -14.45
N LYS A 155 -4.26 -18.69 -15.36
CA LYS A 155 -3.68 -18.70 -16.72
C LYS A 155 -2.22 -18.22 -16.80
N ALA A 156 -1.68 -17.62 -15.75
CA ALA A 156 -0.35 -16.99 -15.75
C ALA A 156 0.65 -17.62 -14.76
N GLY A 157 0.55 -18.93 -14.47
CA GLY A 157 1.51 -19.60 -13.57
C GLY A 157 1.52 -18.98 -12.17
N ILE A 158 0.59 -19.38 -11.32
CA ILE A 158 0.51 -18.89 -9.92
C ILE A 158 1.82 -19.25 -9.21
N GLY A 159 2.53 -18.23 -8.71
CA GLY A 159 3.72 -18.40 -7.88
C GLY A 159 5.05 -18.41 -8.64
N ILE A 160 5.06 -18.18 -9.95
CA ILE A 160 6.30 -18.02 -10.72
C ILE A 160 6.68 -16.55 -10.72
N GLU A 161 7.83 -16.24 -10.13
CA GLU A 161 8.38 -14.89 -10.15
C GLU A 161 8.93 -14.54 -11.53
N THR A 162 8.71 -13.31 -11.97
CA THR A 162 9.28 -12.78 -13.20
C THR A 162 10.64 -12.16 -12.95
N ALA A 163 11.38 -11.88 -14.03
CA ALA A 163 12.62 -11.10 -13.95
C ALA A 163 12.39 -9.72 -13.31
N ASP A 164 11.23 -9.11 -13.54
CA ASP A 164 10.88 -7.81 -12.95
C ASP A 164 10.67 -7.91 -11.43
N ASP A 165 10.04 -8.99 -10.94
CA ASP A 165 9.90 -9.23 -9.49
C ASP A 165 11.28 -9.37 -8.83
N LEU A 166 12.18 -10.17 -9.42
CA LEU A 166 13.54 -10.38 -8.91
C LEU A 166 14.40 -9.12 -8.95
N THR A 167 14.35 -8.36 -10.05
CA THR A 167 15.10 -7.10 -10.17
C THR A 167 14.59 -6.03 -9.21
N ALA A 168 13.30 -6.01 -8.90
CA ALA A 168 12.73 -5.14 -7.87
C ALA A 168 13.29 -5.50 -6.48
N ALA A 169 13.36 -6.78 -6.13
CA ALA A 169 13.92 -7.24 -4.87
C ALA A 169 15.42 -6.94 -4.75
N ILE A 170 16.19 -7.11 -5.84
CA ILE A 170 17.62 -6.73 -5.90
C ILE A 170 17.78 -5.22 -5.66
N ALA A 171 16.92 -4.39 -6.25
CA ALA A 171 16.95 -2.95 -6.06
C ALA A 171 16.63 -2.54 -4.61
N VAL A 172 15.72 -3.25 -3.93
CA VAL A 172 15.46 -3.06 -2.48
C VAL A 172 16.68 -3.48 -1.65
N ALA A 173 17.28 -4.62 -1.96
CA ALA A 173 18.50 -5.07 -1.28
C ALA A 173 19.65 -4.05 -1.43
N GLU A 174 19.78 -3.46 -2.61
CA GLU A 174 20.77 -2.40 -2.86
C GLU A 174 20.44 -1.12 -2.09
N ALA A 175 19.16 -0.75 -1.97
CA ALA A 175 18.73 0.38 -1.13
C ALA A 175 19.10 0.16 0.34
N ILE A 176 18.91 -1.05 0.88
CA ILE A 176 19.30 -1.41 2.25
C ILE A 176 20.82 -1.23 2.43
N ARG A 177 21.63 -1.75 1.50
CA ARG A 177 23.10 -1.66 1.58
C ARG A 177 23.61 -0.23 1.44
N GLN A 178 23.03 0.57 0.56
CA GLN A 178 23.54 1.92 0.29
C GLN A 178 23.01 2.96 1.27
N LEU A 179 21.74 2.87 1.65
CA LEU A 179 21.12 3.87 2.52
C LEU A 179 21.31 3.55 4.00
N GLN A 180 21.50 2.28 4.35
CA GLN A 180 21.75 1.85 5.74
C GLN A 180 20.74 2.43 6.74
N PRO A 181 19.39 2.24 6.53
CA PRO A 181 18.40 2.81 7.40
C PRO A 181 18.52 2.27 8.83
N ARG A 182 18.07 3.05 9.82
CA ARG A 182 17.99 2.57 11.20
C ARG A 182 16.95 1.45 11.34
N VAL A 183 15.80 1.62 10.65
CA VAL A 183 14.73 0.63 10.56
C VAL A 183 14.33 0.43 9.10
N PHE A 184 14.23 -0.81 8.67
CA PHE A 184 13.61 -1.19 7.41
C PHE A 184 12.28 -1.87 7.66
N THR A 185 11.25 -1.54 6.88
CA THR A 185 9.95 -2.21 6.91
C THR A 185 9.55 -2.67 5.53
N LEU A 186 8.83 -3.80 5.46
CA LEU A 186 8.27 -4.32 4.21
C LEU A 186 6.82 -4.74 4.42
N GLU A 187 5.96 -4.43 3.44
CA GLU A 187 4.62 -5.01 3.34
C GLU A 187 4.44 -5.71 1.99
N ASN A 188 3.78 -6.88 2.01
CA ASN A 188 3.46 -7.59 0.79
C ASN A 188 2.30 -8.59 0.99
N VAL A 189 1.86 -9.25 -0.08
CA VAL A 189 0.88 -10.34 0.01
C VAL A 189 1.47 -11.56 0.74
N PRO A 190 0.62 -12.40 1.39
CA PRO A 190 1.11 -13.51 2.24
C PRO A 190 2.07 -14.48 1.54
N ARG A 191 1.85 -14.76 0.25
CA ARG A 191 2.70 -15.71 -0.51
C ARG A 191 4.10 -15.19 -0.79
N TYR A 192 4.31 -13.88 -0.70
CA TYR A 192 5.63 -13.27 -0.91
C TYR A 192 6.69 -13.82 0.06
N GLN A 193 6.29 -14.27 1.25
CA GLN A 193 7.21 -14.89 2.22
C GLN A 193 7.95 -16.14 1.68
N ASN A 194 7.41 -16.81 0.66
CA ASN A 194 7.98 -18.02 0.07
C ASN A 194 8.69 -17.74 -1.27
N SER A 195 8.87 -16.48 -1.64
CA SER A 195 9.45 -16.06 -2.92
C SER A 195 10.97 -15.94 -2.85
N GLN A 196 11.63 -16.04 -4.01
CA GLN A 196 13.06 -15.71 -4.12
C GLN A 196 13.33 -14.24 -3.85
N SER A 197 12.41 -13.35 -4.28
CA SER A 197 12.46 -11.92 -3.98
C SER A 197 12.55 -11.65 -2.48
N PHE A 198 11.76 -12.34 -1.68
CA PHE A 198 11.82 -12.19 -0.22
C PHE A 198 13.13 -12.71 0.35
N ALA A 199 13.62 -13.86 -0.13
CA ALA A 199 14.91 -14.41 0.29
C ALA A 199 16.09 -13.48 -0.03
N ILE A 200 16.07 -12.79 -1.18
CA ILE A 200 17.09 -11.78 -1.56
C ILE A 200 17.11 -10.64 -0.54
N ILE A 201 15.93 -10.13 -0.15
CA ILE A 201 15.81 -9.03 0.82
C ILE A 201 16.25 -9.48 2.21
N LEU A 202 15.80 -10.65 2.68
CA LEU A 202 16.22 -11.22 3.97
C LEU A 202 17.73 -11.38 4.05
N ASN A 203 18.34 -11.96 3.02
CA ASN A 203 19.79 -12.15 2.96
C ASN A 203 20.56 -10.81 3.02
N ALA A 204 20.05 -9.75 2.36
CA ALA A 204 20.65 -8.44 2.44
C ALA A 204 20.55 -7.86 3.86
N LEU A 205 19.43 -7.99 4.53
CA LEU A 205 19.23 -7.54 5.91
C LEU A 205 20.15 -8.29 6.88
N GLU A 206 20.28 -9.59 6.74
CA GLU A 206 21.17 -10.43 7.55
C GLU A 206 22.63 -10.06 7.36
N GLN A 207 23.09 -9.91 6.10
CA GLN A 207 24.46 -9.49 5.77
C GLN A 207 24.79 -8.10 6.31
N GLU A 208 23.83 -7.20 6.40
CA GLU A 208 23.99 -5.85 6.94
C GLU A 208 23.74 -5.77 8.46
N GLY A 209 23.57 -6.91 9.13
CA GLY A 209 23.49 -7.01 10.59
C GLY A 209 22.18 -6.53 11.20
N TYR A 210 21.05 -6.64 10.46
CA TYR A 210 19.73 -6.32 11.02
C TYR A 210 19.15 -7.50 11.80
N SER A 211 18.52 -7.20 12.94
CA SER A 211 17.56 -8.09 13.58
C SER A 211 16.25 -8.00 12.84
N VAL A 212 15.66 -9.15 12.48
CA VAL A 212 14.45 -9.22 11.63
C VAL A 212 13.33 -9.95 12.35
N ASP A 213 12.13 -9.36 12.36
CA ASP A 213 10.87 -10.02 12.71
C ASP A 213 9.88 -9.88 11.55
N TYR A 214 9.20 -10.97 11.19
CA TYR A 214 8.17 -10.93 10.15
C TYR A 214 7.07 -11.96 10.36
N SER A 215 5.87 -11.60 9.95
CA SER A 215 4.70 -12.47 10.08
C SER A 215 3.63 -12.12 9.06
N VAL A 216 2.78 -13.09 8.75
CA VAL A 216 1.53 -12.85 8.00
C VAL A 216 0.45 -12.46 8.98
N VAL A 217 0.07 -11.20 8.96
CA VAL A 217 -0.96 -10.64 9.84
C VAL A 217 -2.28 -10.40 9.10
N ASN A 218 -3.40 -10.46 9.83
CA ASN A 218 -4.67 -9.90 9.35
C ASN A 218 -4.82 -8.50 9.95
N MET A 219 -4.81 -7.46 9.12
CA MET A 219 -4.86 -6.08 9.57
C MET A 219 -6.15 -5.72 10.31
N ALA A 220 -7.22 -6.51 10.17
CA ALA A 220 -8.40 -6.39 11.03
C ALA A 220 -8.05 -6.54 12.52
N ASN A 221 -7.08 -7.39 12.86
CA ASN A 221 -6.61 -7.58 14.24
C ASN A 221 -5.79 -6.39 14.77
N PHE A 222 -5.67 -5.33 14.00
CA PHE A 222 -5.01 -4.06 14.37
C PHE A 222 -5.99 -2.88 14.26
N GLY A 223 -7.31 -3.16 14.32
CA GLY A 223 -8.34 -2.14 14.30
C GLY A 223 -8.70 -1.60 12.91
N LEU A 224 -8.24 -2.23 11.83
CA LEU A 224 -8.72 -1.91 10.49
C LEU A 224 -10.10 -2.54 10.28
N PRO A 225 -11.13 -1.81 9.82
CA PRO A 225 -12.46 -2.38 9.54
C PRO A 225 -12.49 -3.21 8.25
N GLN A 226 -11.36 -3.84 7.91
CA GLN A 226 -11.15 -4.65 6.72
C GLN A 226 -10.31 -5.89 7.02
N ALA A 227 -10.79 -7.06 6.60
CA ALA A 227 -10.03 -8.30 6.63
C ALA A 227 -9.01 -8.31 5.48
N ARG A 228 -7.76 -7.86 5.81
CA ARG A 228 -6.64 -7.75 4.87
C ARG A 228 -5.42 -8.50 5.40
N ARG A 229 -5.15 -9.66 4.82
CA ARG A 229 -3.97 -10.46 5.20
C ARG A 229 -2.75 -10.01 4.41
N ARG A 230 -1.65 -9.71 5.13
CA ARG A 230 -0.39 -9.27 4.53
C ARG A 230 0.81 -9.82 5.29
N LEU A 231 1.88 -10.08 4.55
CA LEU A 231 3.21 -10.22 5.13
C LEU A 231 3.69 -8.84 5.58
N VAL A 232 4.13 -8.74 6.81
CA VAL A 232 4.75 -7.55 7.38
C VAL A 232 6.11 -7.95 7.92
N LEU A 233 7.15 -7.16 7.63
CA LEU A 233 8.49 -7.33 8.15
C LEU A 233 8.97 -6.03 8.77
N ILE A 234 9.64 -6.15 9.93
CA ILE A 234 10.39 -5.09 10.59
C ILE A 234 11.83 -5.59 10.73
N ALA A 235 12.78 -4.77 10.33
CA ALA A 235 14.20 -5.04 10.54
C ALA A 235 14.85 -3.79 11.15
N SER A 236 15.67 -3.96 12.20
CA SER A 236 16.32 -2.86 12.90
C SER A 236 17.76 -3.17 13.24
N LYS A 237 18.60 -2.15 13.29
CA LYS A 237 20.00 -2.28 13.69
C LYS A 237 20.16 -2.19 15.20
N GLY A 238 20.89 -3.15 15.77
CA GLY A 238 21.29 -3.14 17.18
C GLY A 238 20.31 -3.73 18.19
N PHE A 239 19.06 -3.95 17.83
CA PHE A 239 18.04 -4.54 18.71
C PHE A 239 16.84 -5.08 17.91
N GLY A 240 16.11 -6.03 18.48
CA GLY A 240 14.91 -6.59 17.86
C GLY A 240 13.69 -5.70 18.11
N VAL A 241 12.88 -5.50 17.08
CA VAL A 241 11.56 -4.86 17.17
C VAL A 241 10.53 -5.86 16.71
N ALA A 242 9.62 -6.24 17.62
CA ALA A 242 8.56 -7.18 17.31
C ALA A 242 7.35 -6.50 16.63
N ILE A 243 6.56 -7.29 15.89
CA ILE A 243 5.28 -6.84 15.35
C ILE A 243 4.32 -6.49 16.51
N PRO A 244 3.50 -5.41 16.40
CA PRO A 244 2.57 -4.99 17.44
C PRO A 244 1.60 -6.09 17.88
N ALA A 245 1.13 -6.02 19.14
CA ALA A 245 0.10 -6.92 19.64
C ALA A 245 -1.26 -6.68 18.96
N HIS A 246 -2.06 -7.74 18.88
CA HIS A 246 -3.39 -7.70 18.29
C HIS A 246 -4.36 -6.82 19.09
N ARG A 247 -5.34 -6.24 18.41
CA ARG A 247 -6.50 -5.52 18.92
C ARG A 247 -7.79 -6.19 18.45
N LYS A 248 -8.89 -5.88 19.12
CA LYS A 248 -10.22 -6.35 18.70
C LYS A 248 -10.55 -5.79 17.32
N PRO A 249 -11.02 -6.62 16.36
CA PRO A 249 -11.51 -6.16 15.07
C PRO A 249 -12.70 -5.21 15.21
N ILE A 250 -12.79 -4.25 14.29
CA ILE A 250 -13.90 -3.27 14.18
C ILE A 250 -14.80 -3.69 13.01
N GLY A 251 -16.12 -3.60 13.18
CA GLY A 251 -17.07 -3.82 12.12
C GLY A 251 -17.04 -2.71 11.06
N TRP A 252 -17.33 -3.07 9.80
CA TRP A 252 -17.36 -2.08 8.72
C TRP A 252 -18.41 -1.01 8.95
N TYR A 253 -19.56 -1.38 9.54
CA TYR A 253 -20.66 -0.46 9.76
C TYR A 253 -20.30 0.60 10.80
N GLU A 254 -19.71 0.21 11.91
CA GLU A 254 -19.24 1.13 12.95
C GLU A 254 -18.32 2.22 12.36
N ALA A 255 -17.45 1.85 11.43
CA ALA A 255 -16.50 2.77 10.82
C ALA A 255 -17.15 3.83 9.91
N ILE A 256 -18.23 3.49 9.17
CA ILE A 256 -18.81 4.37 8.15
C ILE A 256 -20.29 4.71 8.33
N ALA A 257 -20.94 4.29 9.43
CA ALA A 257 -22.36 4.51 9.66
C ALA A 257 -22.79 5.98 9.52
N HIS A 258 -21.93 6.91 9.98
CA HIS A 258 -22.18 8.35 9.92
C HIS A 258 -22.24 8.90 8.50
N LEU A 259 -21.61 8.24 7.51
CA LEU A 259 -21.61 8.66 6.10
C LEU A 259 -22.76 8.04 5.30
N ILE A 260 -23.35 6.94 5.77
CA ILE A 260 -24.37 6.20 4.99
C ILE A 260 -25.56 7.08 4.57
N PRO A 261 -26.08 7.98 5.41
CA PRO A 261 -27.17 8.88 5.02
C PRO A 261 -26.86 9.79 3.85
N THR A 262 -25.58 10.17 3.66
CA THR A 262 -25.13 11.06 2.57
C THR A 262 -24.81 10.32 1.28
N MET A 263 -24.74 8.99 1.30
CA MET A 263 -24.44 8.17 0.13
C MET A 263 -25.63 8.12 -0.83
N SER A 264 -25.33 8.07 -2.13
CA SER A 264 -26.34 7.97 -3.18
C SER A 264 -27.12 6.65 -3.07
N ASP A 265 -28.39 6.69 -3.43
CA ASP A 265 -29.21 5.49 -3.55
C ASP A 265 -28.67 4.56 -4.64
N SER A 266 -28.90 3.28 -4.46
CA SER A 266 -28.45 2.23 -5.36
C SER A 266 -29.51 1.14 -5.51
N GLN A 267 -29.26 0.21 -6.41
CA GLN A 267 -30.04 -0.99 -6.61
C GLN A 267 -29.16 -2.22 -6.59
N LEU A 268 -29.62 -3.28 -5.92
CA LEU A 268 -28.92 -4.55 -5.92
C LEU A 268 -29.00 -5.22 -7.29
N LEU A 269 -27.87 -5.72 -7.75
CA LEU A 269 -27.82 -6.65 -8.87
C LEU A 269 -28.52 -7.97 -8.50
N PRO A 270 -29.00 -8.78 -9.47
CA PRO A 270 -29.72 -10.03 -9.17
C PRO A 270 -28.97 -10.95 -8.18
N LYS A 271 -27.66 -11.17 -8.38
CA LYS A 271 -26.83 -11.98 -7.46
C LYS A 271 -26.65 -11.36 -6.08
N GLN A 272 -26.63 -10.03 -5.97
CA GLN A 272 -26.58 -9.36 -4.68
C GLN A 272 -27.92 -9.51 -3.93
N ARG A 273 -29.04 -9.43 -4.64
CA ARG A 273 -30.38 -9.65 -4.08
C ARG A 273 -30.50 -11.08 -3.54
N GLN A 274 -30.10 -12.08 -4.33
CA GLN A 274 -30.08 -13.47 -3.89
C GLN A 274 -29.24 -13.64 -2.61
N ALA A 275 -28.08 -13.00 -2.50
CA ALA A 275 -27.23 -13.07 -1.31
C ALA A 275 -27.90 -12.46 -0.07
N VAL A 276 -28.72 -11.40 -0.22
CA VAL A 276 -29.54 -10.84 0.88
C VAL A 276 -30.65 -11.82 1.27
N GLU A 277 -31.37 -12.37 0.31
CA GLU A 277 -32.43 -13.36 0.54
C GLU A 277 -31.90 -14.59 1.28
N GLU A 278 -30.77 -15.14 0.84
CA GLU A 278 -30.08 -16.24 1.51
C GLU A 278 -29.68 -15.89 2.96
N PHE A 279 -29.15 -14.69 3.18
CA PHE A 279 -28.81 -14.24 4.54
C PHE A 279 -30.04 -14.19 5.44
N LEU A 280 -31.15 -13.65 4.97
CA LEU A 280 -32.39 -13.48 5.74
C LEU A 280 -33.11 -14.79 6.05
N THR A 281 -32.79 -15.89 5.38
CA THR A 281 -33.37 -17.23 5.73
C THR A 281 -32.91 -17.74 7.09
N ALA A 282 -31.76 -17.29 7.58
CA ALA A 282 -31.12 -17.82 8.80
C ALA A 282 -30.74 -16.74 9.82
N ASN A 283 -30.95 -15.46 9.49
CA ASN A 283 -30.49 -14.36 10.32
C ASN A 283 -31.52 -13.22 10.41
N GLU A 284 -31.49 -12.52 11.53
CA GLU A 284 -32.25 -11.28 11.68
C GLU A 284 -31.71 -10.19 10.75
N PRO A 285 -32.56 -9.27 10.28
CA PRO A 285 -32.16 -8.16 9.44
C PRO A 285 -31.08 -7.29 10.11
N THR A 286 -29.93 -7.18 9.49
CA THR A 286 -28.83 -6.30 9.89
C THR A 286 -28.22 -5.68 8.64
N PRO A 287 -27.59 -4.48 8.69
CA PRO A 287 -26.94 -3.91 7.54
C PRO A 287 -25.89 -4.86 6.93
N LEU A 288 -25.90 -4.99 5.61
CA LEU A 288 -24.99 -5.84 4.84
C LEU A 288 -24.17 -5.00 3.86
N LEU A 289 -22.86 -5.19 3.88
CA LEU A 289 -21.97 -4.72 2.82
C LEU A 289 -21.85 -5.80 1.75
N ILE A 290 -22.35 -5.54 0.55
CA ILE A 290 -22.46 -6.54 -0.50
C ILE A 290 -21.53 -6.20 -1.65
N GLN A 291 -20.48 -6.98 -1.80
CA GLN A 291 -19.46 -6.78 -2.82
C GLN A 291 -20.05 -6.97 -4.23
N ARG A 292 -19.70 -6.08 -5.15
CA ARG A 292 -19.92 -6.32 -6.57
C ARG A 292 -18.87 -7.29 -7.10
N VAL A 293 -19.28 -8.48 -7.51
CA VAL A 293 -18.40 -9.48 -8.11
C VAL A 293 -18.75 -9.67 -9.58
N GLY A 294 -17.73 -9.88 -10.42
CA GLY A 294 -17.93 -10.20 -11.83
C GLY A 294 -18.61 -11.56 -12.02
N GLY A 295 -19.35 -11.71 -13.09
CA GLY A 295 -20.37 -12.69 -13.47
C GLY A 295 -20.22 -14.18 -13.19
N ARG A 296 -19.18 -14.68 -12.53
CA ARG A 296 -18.95 -16.12 -12.29
C ARG A 296 -18.95 -16.54 -10.83
N THR A 297 -18.99 -15.61 -9.87
CA THR A 297 -18.92 -15.90 -8.45
C THR A 297 -20.15 -15.36 -7.73
N GLU A 298 -20.52 -16.01 -6.65
CA GLU A 298 -21.54 -15.53 -5.72
C GLU A 298 -21.18 -14.17 -5.16
N SER A 299 -22.18 -13.33 -4.89
CA SER A 299 -21.95 -12.05 -4.22
C SER A 299 -21.52 -12.30 -2.78
N LYS A 300 -20.37 -11.73 -2.42
CA LYS A 300 -19.87 -11.80 -1.04
C LYS A 300 -20.50 -10.68 -0.24
N TYR A 301 -21.07 -11.02 0.91
CA TYR A 301 -21.59 -10.04 1.85
C TYR A 301 -20.86 -10.10 3.19
N LYS A 302 -20.96 -9.02 3.96
CA LYS A 302 -20.49 -8.92 5.33
C LYS A 302 -21.54 -8.25 6.21
N PRO A 303 -21.99 -8.92 7.28
CA PRO A 303 -22.82 -8.30 8.31
C PRO A 303 -22.11 -7.11 8.98
N ALA A 304 -22.90 -6.19 9.52
CA ALA A 304 -22.48 -4.91 10.07
C ALA A 304 -21.30 -4.99 11.06
N HIS A 305 -21.32 -5.98 11.94
CA HIS A 305 -20.34 -6.15 13.02
C HIS A 305 -19.00 -6.78 12.57
N LEU A 306 -18.89 -7.23 11.33
CA LEU A 306 -17.65 -7.85 10.82
C LEU A 306 -16.82 -6.86 9.99
N PRO A 307 -15.50 -7.02 9.94
CA PRO A 307 -14.67 -6.29 8.99
C PRO A 307 -15.07 -6.60 7.54
N CYS A 308 -15.01 -5.62 6.64
CA CYS A 308 -15.26 -5.85 5.22
C CYS A 308 -14.19 -6.76 4.60
N ASN A 309 -14.43 -7.27 3.39
CA ASN A 309 -13.42 -8.01 2.61
C ASN A 309 -12.33 -7.06 2.13
N THR A 310 -11.18 -7.64 1.75
CA THR A 310 -10.05 -6.88 1.18
C THR A 310 -10.50 -6.05 -0.02
N ILE A 311 -10.24 -4.74 0.04
CA ILE A 311 -10.46 -3.79 -1.04
C ILE A 311 -9.30 -3.91 -2.02
N LEU A 312 -9.64 -4.11 -3.32
CA LEU A 312 -8.68 -4.28 -4.40
C LEU A 312 -8.88 -3.20 -5.47
N ARG A 313 -7.82 -2.82 -6.15
CA ARG A 313 -7.88 -1.93 -7.33
C ARG A 313 -8.90 -2.39 -8.37
N SER A 314 -8.96 -3.69 -8.64
CA SER A 314 -9.88 -4.26 -9.64
C SER A 314 -11.36 -4.02 -9.38
N HIS A 315 -11.74 -3.54 -8.20
CA HIS A 315 -13.12 -3.14 -7.91
C HIS A 315 -13.52 -1.80 -8.54
N PHE A 316 -12.55 -0.99 -8.99
CA PHE A 316 -12.75 0.36 -9.49
C PHE A 316 -12.37 0.52 -10.96
N THR A 317 -11.92 -0.55 -11.60
CA THR A 317 -11.52 -0.53 -13.01
C THR A 317 -12.47 -1.39 -13.84
N ASP A 318 -12.84 -0.89 -15.01
CA ASP A 318 -13.63 -1.65 -15.96
C ASP A 318 -12.86 -2.88 -16.46
N HIS A 319 -13.56 -3.98 -16.55
CA HIS A 319 -13.04 -5.21 -17.09
C HIS A 319 -14.09 -5.88 -18.00
N LYS A 320 -13.80 -5.99 -19.29
CA LYS A 320 -14.63 -6.69 -20.29
C LYS A 320 -16.12 -6.32 -20.24
N GLY A 321 -16.42 -5.02 -20.26
CA GLY A 321 -17.80 -4.51 -20.30
C GLY A 321 -18.54 -4.53 -18.95
N CYS A 322 -17.87 -4.85 -17.87
CA CYS A 322 -18.43 -4.71 -16.53
C CYS A 322 -17.96 -3.39 -15.94
N ASN A 323 -18.83 -2.39 -15.86
CA ASN A 323 -18.56 -1.15 -15.15
C ASN A 323 -18.42 -1.44 -13.64
N ARG A 324 -17.17 -1.39 -13.14
CA ARG A 324 -16.82 -1.60 -11.73
C ARG A 324 -16.37 -0.28 -11.13
N SER A 325 -17.30 0.65 -10.99
CA SER A 325 -17.01 1.98 -10.44
C SER A 325 -17.03 2.04 -8.91
N LYS A 326 -17.32 0.92 -8.24
CA LYS A 326 -17.42 0.87 -6.78
C LYS A 326 -17.11 -0.51 -6.20
N PHE A 327 -16.66 -0.52 -4.95
CA PHE A 327 -16.34 -1.74 -4.21
C PHE A 327 -17.58 -2.57 -3.86
N ALA A 328 -18.63 -1.92 -3.29
CA ALA A 328 -19.80 -2.60 -2.78
C ALA A 328 -21.04 -1.71 -2.80
N ASP A 329 -22.19 -2.34 -2.58
CA ASP A 329 -23.44 -1.70 -2.19
C ASP A 329 -23.73 -2.03 -0.71
N ILE A 330 -24.47 -1.14 -0.03
CA ILE A 330 -24.91 -1.31 1.35
C ILE A 330 -26.41 -1.54 1.33
N TRP A 331 -26.85 -2.69 1.82
CA TRP A 331 -28.25 -2.97 2.10
C TRP A 331 -28.52 -2.69 3.58
N LEU A 332 -29.58 -1.92 3.87
CA LEU A 332 -30.00 -1.60 5.23
C LEU A 332 -31.22 -2.45 5.63
N ALA A 333 -31.42 -2.64 6.94
CA ALA A 333 -32.47 -3.51 7.46
C ALA A 333 -33.92 -3.06 7.10
N ASP A 334 -34.10 -1.78 6.73
CA ASP A 334 -35.36 -1.22 6.22
C ASP A 334 -35.58 -1.47 4.71
N GLY A 335 -34.64 -2.19 4.06
CA GLY A 335 -34.71 -2.47 2.63
C GLY A 335 -34.02 -1.40 1.75
N THR A 336 -33.59 -0.28 2.30
CA THR A 336 -32.87 0.77 1.56
C THR A 336 -31.51 0.26 1.08
N VAL A 337 -31.12 0.67 -0.13
CA VAL A 337 -29.81 0.30 -0.70
C VAL A 337 -29.03 1.57 -1.02
N LYS A 338 -27.80 1.65 -0.52
CA LYS A 338 -26.87 2.76 -0.76
C LYS A 338 -25.65 2.30 -1.56
N SER A 339 -25.11 3.19 -2.36
CA SER A 339 -23.84 2.98 -3.09
C SER A 339 -22.70 3.38 -2.19
N LEU A 340 -21.83 2.44 -1.81
CA LEU A 340 -20.65 2.78 -1.03
C LEU A 340 -19.78 3.81 -1.78
N SER A 341 -19.58 4.98 -1.15
CA SER A 341 -18.79 6.08 -1.72
C SER A 341 -17.29 5.80 -1.71
N ILE A 342 -16.51 6.58 -2.47
CA ILE A 342 -15.03 6.55 -2.41
C ILE A 342 -14.56 6.94 -1.01
N GLU A 343 -15.18 7.92 -0.37
CA GLU A 343 -14.87 8.34 1.00
C GLU A 343 -15.09 7.20 2.00
N GLY A 344 -16.26 6.56 1.98
CA GLY A 344 -16.54 5.39 2.81
C GLY A 344 -15.54 4.26 2.56
N THR A 345 -15.16 4.04 1.30
CA THR A 345 -14.15 3.04 0.93
C THR A 345 -12.76 3.41 1.47
N ALA A 346 -12.40 4.69 1.45
CA ALA A 346 -11.14 5.20 1.99
C ALA A 346 -11.05 5.00 3.51
N ILE A 347 -12.14 5.26 4.24
CA ILE A 347 -12.22 5.00 5.68
C ILE A 347 -12.08 3.50 5.97
N LEU A 348 -12.74 2.63 5.21
CA LEU A 348 -12.57 1.18 5.35
C LEU A 348 -11.15 0.69 5.05
N GLN A 349 -10.37 1.43 4.25
CA GLN A 349 -8.94 1.20 4.02
C GLN A 349 -8.06 1.88 5.09
N GLY A 350 -8.63 2.67 5.99
CA GLY A 350 -7.92 3.33 7.09
C GLY A 350 -7.23 4.64 6.70
N PHE A 351 -7.65 5.28 5.60
CA PHE A 351 -7.16 6.62 5.26
C PHE A 351 -7.68 7.65 6.25
N PRO A 352 -6.84 8.63 6.63
CA PRO A 352 -7.27 9.75 7.43
C PRO A 352 -8.14 10.70 6.61
N ASP A 353 -8.96 11.49 7.29
CA ASP A 353 -9.90 12.44 6.69
C ASP A 353 -9.23 13.62 5.96
N TRP A 354 -7.99 13.97 6.34
CA TRP A 354 -7.19 15.01 5.65
C TRP A 354 -6.59 14.55 4.31
N TYR A 355 -6.63 13.23 3.98
CA TYR A 355 -6.05 12.74 2.74
C TYR A 355 -6.92 13.10 1.54
N GLU A 356 -6.34 13.81 0.57
CA GLU A 356 -7.00 14.27 -0.64
C GLU A 356 -6.91 13.23 -1.76
N PHE A 357 -8.07 12.72 -2.20
CA PHE A 357 -8.17 11.85 -3.37
C PHE A 357 -8.39 12.65 -4.66
N PRO A 358 -7.99 12.11 -5.83
CA PRO A 358 -8.39 12.68 -7.12
C PRO A 358 -9.88 12.47 -7.39
N ASN A 359 -10.50 13.35 -8.19
CA ASN A 359 -11.93 13.24 -8.54
C ASN A 359 -12.24 12.02 -9.41
N GLU A 360 -11.24 11.49 -10.13
CA GLU A 360 -11.43 10.31 -10.96
C GLU A 360 -11.51 9.04 -10.10
N THR A 361 -12.66 8.38 -10.13
CA THR A 361 -12.95 7.20 -9.30
C THR A 361 -11.97 6.04 -9.54
N ALA A 362 -11.52 5.84 -10.78
CA ALA A 362 -10.60 4.76 -11.10
C ALA A 362 -9.21 4.99 -10.48
N THR A 363 -8.71 6.23 -10.51
CA THR A 363 -7.45 6.61 -9.87
C THR A 363 -7.56 6.59 -8.35
N ALA A 364 -8.63 7.17 -7.78
CA ALA A 364 -8.90 7.13 -6.33
C ALA A 364 -8.99 5.68 -5.83
N GLY A 365 -9.78 4.86 -6.49
CA GLY A 365 -9.92 3.44 -6.16
C GLY A 365 -8.63 2.63 -6.34
N SER A 366 -7.78 3.01 -7.30
CA SER A 366 -6.45 2.40 -7.48
C SER A 366 -5.53 2.74 -6.30
N ILE A 367 -5.52 4.00 -5.86
CA ILE A 367 -4.77 4.44 -4.68
C ILE A 367 -5.23 3.65 -3.45
N ILE A 368 -6.54 3.59 -3.20
CA ILE A 368 -7.11 2.86 -2.06
C ILE A 368 -6.72 1.37 -2.11
N GLY A 369 -6.93 0.72 -3.25
CA GLY A 369 -6.72 -0.72 -3.39
C GLY A 369 -5.25 -1.17 -3.29
N TYR A 370 -4.31 -0.33 -3.76
CA TYR A 370 -2.87 -0.60 -3.69
C TYR A 370 -2.24 -0.26 -2.34
N SER A 371 -2.83 0.66 -1.58
CA SER A 371 -2.20 1.19 -0.38
C SER A 371 -2.00 0.17 0.73
N VAL A 372 -0.88 0.28 1.41
CA VAL A 372 -0.77 -0.15 2.80
C VAL A 372 -1.75 0.72 3.61
N PRO A 373 -2.64 0.11 4.41
CA PRO A 373 -3.62 0.87 5.18
C PRO A 373 -2.97 1.88 6.13
N PRO A 374 -3.26 3.19 6.00
CA PRO A 374 -2.64 4.21 6.83
C PRO A 374 -2.82 3.99 8.33
N SER A 375 -4.02 3.59 8.78
CA SER A 375 -4.29 3.35 10.20
C SER A 375 -3.47 2.19 10.78
N PHE A 376 -3.21 1.15 9.98
CA PHE A 376 -2.28 0.08 10.35
C PHE A 376 -0.84 0.60 10.41
N ALA A 377 -0.43 1.38 9.40
CA ALA A 377 0.90 1.97 9.35
C ALA A 377 1.16 2.89 10.56
N THR A 378 0.18 3.71 10.95
CA THR A 378 0.27 4.54 12.17
C THR A 378 0.59 3.68 13.41
N GLN A 379 -0.14 2.58 13.60
CA GLN A 379 0.09 1.70 14.74
C GLN A 379 1.45 1.02 14.68
N LEU A 380 1.85 0.56 13.50
CA LEU A 380 3.14 -0.08 13.26
C LEU A 380 4.29 0.86 13.64
N PHE A 381 4.31 2.06 13.07
CA PHE A 381 5.39 3.02 13.31
C PHE A 381 5.38 3.60 14.72
N THR A 382 4.21 3.88 15.30
CA THR A 382 4.12 4.28 16.73
C THR A 382 4.67 3.19 17.65
N HIS A 383 4.39 1.93 17.36
CA HIS A 383 4.94 0.80 18.12
C HIS A 383 6.45 0.69 17.99
N ILE A 384 6.98 0.77 16.76
CA ILE A 384 8.42 0.76 16.51
C ILE A 384 9.11 1.88 17.29
N GLN A 385 8.61 3.12 17.23
CA GLN A 385 9.18 4.25 17.96
C GLN A 385 9.21 4.02 19.48
N LYS A 386 8.13 3.46 20.06
CA LYS A 386 8.09 3.13 21.48
C LYS A 386 9.15 2.10 21.89
N GLN A 387 9.36 1.07 21.06
CA GLN A 387 10.41 0.08 21.32
C GLN A 387 11.81 0.67 21.15
N LEU A 388 12.00 1.55 20.17
CA LEU A 388 13.26 2.27 19.97
C LEU A 388 13.61 3.19 21.16
N SER A 389 12.61 3.86 21.73
CA SER A 389 12.80 4.74 22.89
C SER A 389 13.06 3.97 24.18
N GLY A 390 12.43 2.81 24.36
CA GLY A 390 12.64 1.91 25.51
C GLY A 390 13.97 1.16 25.50
N ALA A 391 14.61 1.02 24.34
CA ALA A 391 15.95 0.40 24.23
C ALA A 391 17.09 1.27 24.74
N PHE A 392 16.81 2.52 25.15
CA PHE A 392 17.78 3.46 25.73
C PHE A 392 17.58 3.72 27.21
N LEU A 393 16.63 3.01 27.86
CA LEU A 393 16.45 2.97 29.31
C LEU A 393 16.99 1.64 29.88
#